data_377e2c690104bc8ca6d6f3aff22a4160
#
_entry.id   377e2c690104bc8ca6d6f3aff22a4160
#
_cell.length_a   1.000
_cell.length_b   1.000
_cell.length_c   1.000
_cell.angle_alpha   90.00
_cell.angle_beta   90.00
_cell.angle_gamma   90.00
#
_symmetry.space_group_name_H-M   'P 1'
#
loop_
_entity.id
_entity.type
_entity.pdbx_description
1 polymer ?
#
loop_
_entity_poly.entity_id
_entity_poly.type
_entity_poly.pdbx_seq_one_letter_code
_entity_poly.pdbx_strand_id
1 'polypeptide(L)'
;MGKKAATGHADSGMEHFGYRESLDRSIGAFGSFAAGVSYISILTGTFQLFYFGFGTAGPAYLWSWPLVLVGQLAVALCFMELAAKYPVAGSVYNWSKRLGSRIVGWSSGWLMLTASIVTLSAVVLALQLNLPRLWRGFQLIGDGNGPYDFATNAVILGGVLILFTTVVNAIGVRLMALINSAGVFIELIAACLIAIILALHVTRGPAVFFSTNGYGAGQGGGFLGAFLVASLASGYVMYGFDTASSLGEETLEPRRTAPKAILRAILASFVIGGAILVFAIMSAPNLKDPQIGS
;
A
#
# COMPACT_ATOMS: atom_id res chain seq x y z
N MET A 1 7.76 -27.26 41.35
CA MET A 1 8.71 -27.72 40.31
C MET A 1 8.22 -27.25 38.96
N GLY A 2 8.65 -26.05 38.57
CA GLY A 2 8.26 -25.42 37.28
C GLY A 2 9.29 -25.79 36.21
N LYS A 3 8.84 -26.47 35.15
CA LYS A 3 9.62 -26.68 33.95
C LYS A 3 9.81 -25.31 33.25
N LYS A 4 10.98 -24.70 33.35
CA LYS A 4 11.46 -23.69 32.43
C LYS A 4 11.52 -24.36 31.04
N ALA A 5 10.62 -23.96 30.14
CA ALA A 5 10.79 -24.23 28.73
C ALA A 5 12.07 -23.54 28.28
N ALA A 6 13.06 -24.32 27.91
CA ALA A 6 14.26 -23.83 27.25
C ALA A 6 13.82 -23.28 25.87
N THR A 7 13.68 -21.98 25.76
CA THR A 7 13.65 -21.30 24.46
C THR A 7 15.04 -21.45 23.87
N GLY A 8 15.19 -22.46 23.01
CA GLY A 8 16.38 -22.59 22.18
C GLY A 8 16.48 -21.33 21.29
N HIS A 9 17.30 -20.39 21.68
CA HIS A 9 17.80 -19.38 20.76
C HIS A 9 18.59 -20.12 19.68
N ALA A 10 17.91 -20.45 18.59
CA ALA A 10 18.62 -20.79 17.38
C ALA A 10 19.50 -19.58 17.08
N ASP A 11 20.80 -19.79 17.10
CA ASP A 11 21.83 -18.81 16.75
C ASP A 11 21.44 -18.16 15.42
N SER A 12 20.85 -16.95 15.46
CA SER A 12 20.23 -16.31 14.29
C SER A 12 21.28 -15.76 13.34
N GLY A 13 22.56 -15.89 13.68
CA GLY A 13 23.68 -15.29 12.93
C GLY A 13 23.66 -13.76 12.94
N MET A 14 22.77 -13.15 13.73
CA MET A 14 22.60 -11.69 13.83
C MET A 14 23.57 -11.06 14.83
N GLU A 15 24.12 -11.83 15.74
CA GLU A 15 25.17 -11.37 16.66
C GLU A 15 26.43 -10.88 15.90
N HIS A 16 26.70 -11.49 14.75
CA HIS A 16 27.77 -11.04 13.85
C HIS A 16 27.55 -9.61 13.31
N PHE A 17 26.32 -9.08 13.47
CA PHE A 17 25.93 -7.73 13.05
C PHE A 17 25.97 -6.70 14.17
N GLY A 18 26.36 -7.09 15.39
CA GLY A 18 26.29 -6.23 16.56
C GLY A 18 24.86 -5.87 16.98
N TYR A 19 23.87 -6.63 16.47
CA TYR A 19 22.47 -6.42 16.72
C TYR A 19 21.93 -7.56 17.61
N ARG A 20 21.35 -7.21 18.76
CA ARG A 20 20.69 -8.17 19.63
C ARG A 20 19.19 -8.13 19.31
N GLU A 21 18.63 -9.27 18.96
CA GLU A 21 17.18 -9.44 18.83
C GLU A 21 16.55 -9.19 20.21
N SER A 22 15.66 -8.20 20.29
CA SER A 22 15.00 -7.83 21.53
C SER A 22 13.47 -7.92 21.46
N LEU A 23 12.92 -8.22 20.28
CA LEU A 23 11.49 -8.23 20.02
C LEU A 23 10.92 -9.65 20.06
N ASP A 24 9.72 -9.79 20.62
CA ASP A 24 9.02 -11.07 20.69
C ASP A 24 8.43 -11.46 19.32
N ARG A 25 8.77 -12.65 18.83
CA ARG A 25 8.23 -13.19 17.58
C ARG A 25 6.80 -13.67 17.78
N SER A 26 5.83 -12.87 17.36
CA SER A 26 4.40 -13.14 17.53
C SER A 26 3.59 -13.09 16.24
N ILE A 27 4.17 -12.57 15.14
CA ILE A 27 3.49 -12.38 13.86
C ILE A 27 3.61 -13.64 13.02
N GLY A 28 2.48 -14.27 12.68
CA GLY A 28 2.41 -15.41 11.78
C GLY A 28 2.50 -15.01 10.30
N ALA A 29 2.51 -16.00 9.41
CA ALA A 29 2.64 -15.79 7.96
C ALA A 29 1.53 -14.91 7.37
N PHE A 30 0.28 -15.03 7.84
CA PHE A 30 -0.81 -14.17 7.39
C PHE A 30 -0.63 -12.74 7.90
N GLY A 31 -0.20 -12.54 9.15
CA GLY A 31 0.06 -11.20 9.70
C GLY A 31 1.16 -10.46 8.95
N SER A 32 2.24 -11.15 8.56
CA SER A 32 3.31 -10.57 7.74
C SER A 32 2.81 -10.20 6.33
N PHE A 33 2.03 -11.05 5.69
CA PHE A 33 1.36 -10.76 4.41
C PHE A 33 0.40 -9.57 4.55
N ALA A 34 -0.43 -9.58 5.60
CA ALA A 34 -1.39 -8.51 5.87
C ALA A 34 -0.69 -7.16 6.10
N ALA A 35 0.48 -7.13 6.72
CA ALA A 35 1.24 -5.90 6.88
C ALA A 35 1.64 -5.29 5.52
N GLY A 36 2.10 -6.11 4.58
CA GLY A 36 2.41 -5.67 3.23
C GLY A 36 1.17 -5.18 2.47
N VAL A 37 0.07 -5.95 2.49
CA VAL A 37 -1.18 -5.58 1.80
C VAL A 37 -1.82 -4.34 2.39
N SER A 38 -1.83 -4.21 3.72
CA SER A 38 -2.40 -3.06 4.41
C SER A 38 -1.72 -1.75 4.03
N TYR A 39 -0.38 -1.77 3.91
CA TYR A 39 0.34 -0.56 3.50
C TYR A 39 0.05 -0.20 2.04
N ILE A 40 -0.04 -1.19 1.15
CA ILE A 40 -0.45 -1.03 -0.25
C ILE A 40 -1.86 -0.45 -0.33
N SER A 41 -2.81 -0.96 0.49
CA SER A 41 -4.23 -0.63 0.48
C SER A 41 -4.83 -0.63 -0.93
N ILE A 42 -5.08 -1.84 -1.44
CA ILE A 42 -5.47 -2.08 -2.85
C ILE A 42 -6.70 -1.24 -3.25
N LEU A 43 -7.73 -1.22 -2.40
CA LEU A 43 -8.94 -0.44 -2.67
C LEU A 43 -8.68 1.05 -2.64
N THR A 44 -8.07 1.55 -1.56
CA THR A 44 -7.81 2.99 -1.39
C THR A 44 -6.94 3.52 -2.52
N GLY A 45 -5.83 2.85 -2.83
CA GLY A 45 -4.91 3.26 -3.89
C GLY A 45 -5.57 3.22 -5.26
N THR A 46 -6.28 2.12 -5.60
CA THR A 46 -6.92 1.98 -6.91
C THR A 46 -8.01 3.02 -7.11
N PHE A 47 -8.90 3.24 -6.14
CA PHE A 47 -9.99 4.21 -6.28
C PHE A 47 -9.53 5.66 -6.22
N GLN A 48 -8.62 6.00 -5.30
CA GLN A 48 -8.14 7.38 -5.18
C GLN A 48 -7.32 7.85 -6.36
N LEU A 49 -6.61 6.93 -7.03
CA LEU A 49 -5.73 7.28 -8.14
C LEU A 49 -6.30 6.93 -9.50
N PHE A 50 -7.49 6.32 -9.57
CA PHE A 50 -8.14 6.01 -10.84
C PHE A 50 -8.35 7.26 -11.69
N TYR A 51 -8.91 8.32 -11.09
CA TYR A 51 -9.13 9.58 -11.80
C TYR A 51 -7.84 10.20 -12.34
N PHE A 52 -6.75 10.11 -11.58
CA PHE A 52 -5.46 10.62 -11.99
C PHE A 52 -4.88 9.83 -13.18
N GLY A 53 -4.84 8.52 -13.08
CA GLY A 53 -4.35 7.65 -14.16
C GLY A 53 -5.21 7.75 -15.41
N PHE A 54 -6.52 7.60 -15.25
CA PHE A 54 -7.49 7.66 -16.35
C PHE A 54 -7.60 9.08 -16.94
N GLY A 55 -7.68 10.11 -16.10
CA GLY A 55 -7.77 11.52 -16.54
C GLY A 55 -6.53 12.00 -17.26
N THR A 56 -5.37 11.37 -17.04
CA THR A 56 -4.11 11.73 -17.69
C THR A 56 -3.90 11.01 -19.02
N ALA A 57 -4.14 9.69 -19.08
CA ALA A 57 -3.81 8.87 -20.25
C ALA A 57 -5.00 8.08 -20.84
N GLY A 58 -6.20 8.29 -20.30
CA GLY A 58 -7.40 7.59 -20.75
C GLY A 58 -7.36 6.08 -20.47
N PRO A 59 -8.19 5.29 -21.17
CA PRO A 59 -8.26 3.84 -20.97
C PRO A 59 -6.92 3.11 -21.17
N ALA A 60 -6.05 3.63 -22.06
CA ALA A 60 -4.75 3.06 -22.34
C ALA A 60 -3.77 3.15 -21.13
N TYR A 61 -4.10 3.91 -20.10
CA TYR A 61 -3.41 3.91 -18.81
C TYR A 61 -3.30 2.50 -18.21
N LEU A 62 -4.23 1.59 -18.51
CA LEU A 62 -4.17 0.20 -18.05
C LEU A 62 -2.82 -0.47 -18.34
N TRP A 63 -2.17 -0.14 -19.45
CA TRP A 63 -0.89 -0.74 -19.84
C TRP A 63 0.26 -0.34 -18.92
N SER A 64 0.11 0.72 -18.14
CA SER A 64 1.08 1.06 -17.09
C SER A 64 1.10 0.03 -15.96
N TRP A 65 -0.01 -0.72 -15.76
CA TRP A 65 -0.14 -1.71 -14.71
C TRP A 65 0.85 -2.87 -14.84
N PRO A 66 0.90 -3.63 -15.96
CA PRO A 66 1.92 -4.66 -16.15
C PRO A 66 3.34 -4.08 -16.27
N LEU A 67 3.51 -2.90 -16.86
CA LEU A 67 4.82 -2.26 -16.96
C LEU A 67 5.40 -1.97 -15.56
N VAL A 68 4.61 -1.38 -14.70
CA VAL A 68 5.02 -1.07 -13.31
C VAL A 68 5.26 -2.35 -12.51
N LEU A 69 4.44 -3.41 -12.71
CA LEU A 69 4.68 -4.69 -12.07
C LEU A 69 6.08 -5.22 -12.34
N VAL A 70 6.55 -5.17 -13.60
CA VAL A 70 7.89 -5.67 -13.95
C VAL A 70 8.96 -4.94 -13.15
N GLY A 71 8.88 -3.61 -13.04
CA GLY A 71 9.82 -2.82 -12.25
C GLY A 71 9.73 -3.12 -10.76
N GLN A 72 8.52 -3.10 -10.20
CA GLN A 72 8.29 -3.35 -8.78
C GLN A 72 8.63 -4.79 -8.38
N LEU A 73 8.39 -5.76 -9.26
CA LEU A 73 8.76 -7.16 -9.02
C LEU A 73 10.28 -7.33 -8.96
N ALA A 74 11.03 -6.65 -9.82
CA ALA A 74 12.50 -6.66 -9.76
C ALA A 74 13.00 -6.13 -8.41
N VAL A 75 12.43 -5.03 -7.92
CA VAL A 75 12.73 -4.48 -6.58
C VAL A 75 12.31 -5.46 -5.48
N ALA A 76 11.11 -6.04 -5.58
CA ALA A 76 10.61 -7.01 -4.62
C ALA A 76 11.51 -8.24 -4.49
N LEU A 77 12.05 -8.76 -5.61
CA LEU A 77 13.00 -9.88 -5.61
C LEU A 77 14.28 -9.54 -4.84
N CYS A 78 14.83 -8.33 -5.02
CA CYS A 78 15.98 -7.86 -4.24
C CYS A 78 15.62 -7.79 -2.74
N PHE A 79 14.45 -7.28 -2.40
CA PHE A 79 13.99 -7.17 -1.01
C PHE A 79 13.75 -8.54 -0.38
N MET A 80 13.23 -9.50 -1.15
CA MET A 80 13.06 -10.88 -0.70
C MET A 80 14.38 -11.53 -0.32
N GLU A 81 15.44 -11.32 -1.12
CA GLU A 81 16.77 -11.82 -0.80
C GLU A 81 17.35 -11.16 0.45
N LEU A 82 17.19 -9.84 0.56
CA LEU A 82 17.65 -9.08 1.73
C LEU A 82 16.88 -9.50 3.00
N ALA A 83 15.57 -9.66 2.94
CA ALA A 83 14.76 -10.10 4.06
C ALA A 83 15.11 -11.54 4.50
N ALA A 84 15.45 -12.41 3.55
CA ALA A 84 15.90 -13.77 3.86
C ALA A 84 17.28 -13.80 4.57
N LYS A 85 18.20 -12.93 4.14
CA LYS A 85 19.54 -12.84 4.70
C LYS A 85 19.58 -12.03 6.00
N TYR A 86 18.85 -10.91 6.03
CA TYR A 86 18.89 -9.89 7.09
C TYR A 86 17.48 -9.55 7.58
N PRO A 87 16.84 -10.40 8.37
CA PRO A 87 15.49 -10.18 8.90
C PRO A 87 15.51 -9.24 10.11
N VAL A 88 15.89 -7.98 9.88
CA VAL A 88 16.03 -6.94 10.93
C VAL A 88 14.87 -5.96 10.87
N ALA A 89 14.46 -5.44 12.03
CA ALA A 89 13.49 -4.36 12.10
C ALA A 89 14.01 -3.11 11.37
N GLY A 90 13.11 -2.35 10.73
CA GLY A 90 13.49 -1.17 9.95
C GLY A 90 14.30 -1.49 8.69
N SER A 91 14.08 -2.67 8.13
CA SER A 91 14.63 -3.28 6.91
C SER A 91 15.49 -2.36 6.02
N VAL A 92 14.87 -1.46 5.25
CA VAL A 92 15.55 -0.63 4.24
C VAL A 92 16.63 0.26 4.83
N TYR A 93 16.38 0.87 6.02
CA TYR A 93 17.39 1.67 6.71
C TYR A 93 18.63 0.84 7.06
N ASN A 94 18.40 -0.32 7.68
CA ASN A 94 19.48 -1.19 8.14
C ASN A 94 20.26 -1.83 6.97
N TRP A 95 19.53 -2.23 5.91
CA TRP A 95 20.16 -2.77 4.71
C TRP A 95 21.01 -1.72 3.99
N SER A 96 20.47 -0.51 3.80
CA SER A 96 21.18 0.60 3.14
C SER A 96 22.44 1.03 3.91
N LYS A 97 22.37 1.07 5.25
CA LYS A 97 23.50 1.37 6.11
C LYS A 97 24.61 0.31 5.98
N ARG A 98 24.22 -0.95 5.79
CA ARG A 98 25.14 -2.08 5.79
C ARG A 98 25.75 -2.33 4.42
N LEU A 99 24.96 -2.31 3.36
CA LEU A 99 25.40 -2.60 2.00
C LEU A 99 26.04 -1.39 1.31
N GLY A 100 25.65 -0.20 1.74
CA GLY A 100 26.20 1.06 1.24
C GLY A 100 27.18 1.68 2.26
N SER A 101 26.78 2.83 2.76
CA SER A 101 27.54 3.58 3.74
C SER A 101 26.63 4.15 4.84
N ARG A 102 27.24 4.70 5.89
CA ARG A 102 26.52 5.37 6.98
C ARG A 102 25.66 6.51 6.46
N ILE A 103 26.14 7.26 5.45
CA ILE A 103 25.41 8.38 4.81
C ILE A 103 24.21 7.84 4.02
N VAL A 104 24.40 6.78 3.22
CA VAL A 104 23.32 6.15 2.44
C VAL A 104 22.23 5.61 3.37
N GLY A 105 22.60 4.93 4.45
CA GLY A 105 21.65 4.46 5.45
C GLY A 105 20.86 5.60 6.10
N TRP A 106 21.54 6.66 6.52
CA TRP A 106 20.91 7.82 7.12
C TRP A 106 19.93 8.49 6.14
N SER A 107 20.34 8.72 4.89
CA SER A 107 19.49 9.32 3.85
C SER A 107 18.28 8.45 3.55
N SER A 108 18.45 7.13 3.45
CA SER A 108 17.35 6.19 3.23
C SER A 108 16.33 6.23 4.36
N GLY A 109 16.80 6.24 5.61
CA GLY A 109 15.92 6.34 6.78
C GLY A 109 15.13 7.65 6.80
N TRP A 110 15.79 8.77 6.46
CA TRP A 110 15.14 10.06 6.39
C TRP A 110 14.08 10.13 5.29
N LEU A 111 14.38 9.58 4.11
CA LEU A 111 13.43 9.50 3.00
C LEU A 111 12.23 8.64 3.35
N MET A 112 12.45 7.48 4.00
CA MET A 112 11.34 6.62 4.44
C MET A 112 10.46 7.29 5.48
N LEU A 113 11.05 7.99 6.47
CA LEU A 113 10.30 8.76 7.47
C LEU A 113 9.42 9.82 6.80
N THR A 114 10.01 10.60 5.88
CA THR A 114 9.29 11.64 5.15
C THR A 114 8.16 11.04 4.30
N ALA A 115 8.43 9.95 3.57
CA ALA A 115 7.43 9.24 2.79
C ALA A 115 6.28 8.74 3.66
N SER A 116 6.56 8.20 4.85
CA SER A 116 5.53 7.72 5.80
C SER A 116 4.66 8.85 6.32
N ILE A 117 5.23 10.03 6.61
CA ILE A 117 4.47 11.22 7.03
C ILE A 117 3.53 11.69 5.91
N VAL A 118 4.03 11.76 4.67
CA VAL A 118 3.22 12.15 3.51
C VAL A 118 2.11 11.14 3.24
N THR A 119 2.41 9.84 3.32
CA THR A 119 1.41 8.78 3.16
C THR A 119 0.33 8.86 4.25
N LEU A 120 0.71 9.08 5.50
CA LEU A 120 -0.25 9.27 6.59
C LEU A 120 -1.19 10.46 6.31
N SER A 121 -0.65 11.57 5.83
CA SER A 121 -1.44 12.74 5.45
C SER A 121 -2.43 12.42 4.31
N ALA A 122 -2.02 11.65 3.32
CA ALA A 122 -2.89 11.19 2.23
C ALA A 122 -4.02 10.29 2.75
N VAL A 123 -3.74 9.39 3.70
CA VAL A 123 -4.76 8.53 4.35
C VAL A 123 -5.77 9.38 5.13
N VAL A 124 -5.33 10.40 5.84
CA VAL A 124 -6.22 11.34 6.58
C VAL A 124 -7.18 12.05 5.60
N LEU A 125 -6.66 12.52 4.47
CA LEU A 125 -7.51 13.13 3.43
C LEU A 125 -8.50 12.12 2.84
N ALA A 126 -8.09 10.87 2.64
CA ALA A 126 -8.98 9.79 2.20
C ALA A 126 -10.11 9.54 3.20
N LEU A 127 -9.82 9.54 4.49
CA LEU A 127 -10.85 9.43 5.54
C LEU A 127 -11.85 10.58 5.47
N GLN A 128 -11.37 11.82 5.32
CA GLN A 128 -12.23 12.99 5.19
C GLN A 128 -13.12 12.94 3.96
N LEU A 129 -12.64 12.42 2.85
CA LEU A 129 -13.43 12.28 1.62
C LEU A 129 -14.54 11.22 1.75
N ASN A 130 -14.32 10.18 2.52
CA ASN A 130 -15.20 9.01 2.55
C ASN A 130 -16.08 8.94 3.80
N LEU A 131 -15.56 9.18 5.01
CA LEU A 131 -16.33 9.00 6.25
C LEU A 131 -17.58 9.88 6.35
N PRO A 132 -17.54 11.19 6.04
CA PRO A 132 -18.74 12.01 6.07
C PRO A 132 -19.81 11.61 5.05
N ARG A 133 -19.40 10.97 3.94
CA ARG A 133 -20.34 10.42 2.93
C ARG A 133 -21.04 9.16 3.42
N LEU A 134 -20.36 8.35 4.23
CA LEU A 134 -20.95 7.15 4.84
C LEU A 134 -21.92 7.51 5.98
N TRP A 135 -21.52 8.45 6.81
CA TRP A 135 -22.33 8.93 7.93
C TRP A 135 -21.96 10.38 8.27
N ARG A 136 -22.97 11.24 8.21
CA ARG A 136 -22.80 12.68 8.47
C ARG A 136 -22.24 13.01 9.86
N GLY A 137 -22.36 12.11 10.83
CA GLY A 137 -21.76 12.27 12.15
C GLY A 137 -20.22 12.36 12.16
N PHE A 138 -19.55 11.99 11.07
CA PHE A 138 -18.12 12.21 10.90
C PHE A 138 -17.76 13.63 10.41
N GLN A 139 -18.74 14.44 10.00
CA GLN A 139 -18.54 15.88 9.79
C GLN A 139 -18.71 16.57 11.14
N LEU A 140 -17.60 16.72 11.87
CA LEU A 140 -17.58 17.25 13.24
C LEU A 140 -17.55 18.77 13.26
N ILE A 141 -17.07 19.39 12.21
CA ILE A 141 -16.91 20.85 12.07
C ILE A 141 -17.67 21.34 10.86
N GLY A 142 -18.56 22.31 11.09
CA GLY A 142 -19.38 22.91 10.03
C GLY A 142 -20.35 21.94 9.37
N ASP A 143 -20.92 22.35 8.26
CA ASP A 143 -21.81 21.55 7.42
C ASP A 143 -21.09 20.92 6.19
N GLY A 144 -19.79 21.15 6.09
CA GLY A 144 -18.95 20.69 4.97
C GLY A 144 -18.93 21.62 3.76
N ASN A 145 -19.66 22.74 3.79
CA ASN A 145 -19.75 23.72 2.70
C ASN A 145 -18.90 24.98 2.95
N GLY A 146 -18.44 25.18 4.18
CA GLY A 146 -17.58 26.30 4.52
C GLY A 146 -16.16 26.15 3.93
N PRO A 147 -15.46 27.27 3.66
CA PRO A 147 -14.18 27.26 2.98
C PRO A 147 -13.06 26.49 3.72
N TYR A 148 -13.20 26.31 5.03
CA TYR A 148 -12.24 25.60 5.86
C TYR A 148 -12.80 24.33 6.53
N ASP A 149 -14.08 24.04 6.39
CA ASP A 149 -14.76 22.91 7.04
C ASP A 149 -14.09 21.58 6.68
N PHE A 150 -13.78 21.38 5.40
CA PHE A 150 -13.11 20.19 4.93
C PHE A 150 -11.73 20.01 5.58
N ALA A 151 -10.90 21.05 5.55
CA ALA A 151 -9.54 20.97 6.06
C ALA A 151 -9.53 20.80 7.59
N THR A 152 -10.36 21.56 8.30
CA THR A 152 -10.44 21.50 9.78
C THR A 152 -10.97 20.14 10.23
N ASN A 153 -12.00 19.61 9.56
CA ASN A 153 -12.53 18.30 9.89
C ASN A 153 -11.50 17.18 9.60
N ALA A 154 -10.75 17.29 8.51
CA ALA A 154 -9.66 16.36 8.20
C ALA A 154 -8.58 16.32 9.29
N VAL A 155 -8.20 17.48 9.83
CA VAL A 155 -7.24 17.58 10.95
C VAL A 155 -7.76 16.87 12.20
N ILE A 156 -9.04 17.02 12.52
CA ILE A 156 -9.64 16.38 13.70
C ILE A 156 -9.73 14.87 13.51
N LEU A 157 -10.28 14.41 12.38
CA LEU A 157 -10.35 12.98 12.07
C LEU A 157 -8.95 12.33 12.02
N GLY A 158 -7.99 13.03 11.43
CA GLY A 158 -6.59 12.60 11.39
C GLY A 158 -5.97 12.54 12.78
N GLY A 159 -6.21 13.55 13.62
CA GLY A 159 -5.75 13.56 15.01
C GLY A 159 -6.29 12.37 15.82
N VAL A 160 -7.59 12.08 15.68
CA VAL A 160 -8.22 10.91 16.31
C VAL A 160 -7.61 9.60 15.80
N LEU A 161 -7.39 9.48 14.49
CA LEU A 161 -6.75 8.31 13.88
C LEU A 161 -5.32 8.12 14.41
N ILE A 162 -4.52 9.19 14.42
CA ILE A 162 -3.13 9.13 14.91
C ILE A 162 -3.10 8.72 16.37
N LEU A 163 -3.96 9.30 17.20
CA LEU A 163 -4.06 8.94 18.62
C LEU A 163 -4.44 7.47 18.77
N PHE A 164 -5.47 7.01 18.06
CA PHE A 164 -5.92 5.61 18.08
C PHE A 164 -4.80 4.65 17.67
N THR A 165 -4.16 4.90 16.54
CA THR A 165 -3.08 4.03 16.04
C THR A 165 -1.86 4.05 16.96
N THR A 166 -1.53 5.20 17.55
CA THR A 166 -0.45 5.33 18.53
C THR A 166 -0.73 4.49 19.78
N VAL A 167 -1.96 4.56 20.32
CA VAL A 167 -2.36 3.75 21.47
C VAL A 167 -2.33 2.27 21.15
N VAL A 168 -2.85 1.84 20.00
CA VAL A 168 -2.81 0.44 19.57
C VAL A 168 -1.38 -0.08 19.45
N ASN A 169 -0.48 0.70 18.86
CA ASN A 169 0.92 0.32 18.75
C ASN A 169 1.64 0.29 20.12
N ALA A 170 1.28 1.21 21.04
CA ALA A 170 1.86 1.24 22.38
C ALA A 170 1.42 0.04 23.25
N ILE A 171 0.21 -0.49 23.04
CA ILE A 171 -0.27 -1.71 23.74
C ILE A 171 0.53 -2.92 23.32
N GLY A 172 0.89 -3.04 22.05
CA GLY A 172 1.77 -4.08 21.57
C GLY A 172 1.48 -4.56 20.16
N VAL A 173 2.51 -5.10 19.54
CA VAL A 173 2.51 -5.55 18.15
C VAL A 173 1.47 -6.63 17.85
N ARG A 174 1.15 -7.47 18.84
CA ARG A 174 0.16 -8.54 18.68
C ARG A 174 -1.24 -7.99 18.42
N LEU A 175 -1.65 -6.94 19.15
CA LEU A 175 -2.94 -6.27 18.94
C LEU A 175 -2.97 -5.57 17.59
N MET A 176 -1.89 -4.84 17.25
CA MET A 176 -1.75 -4.20 15.96
C MET A 176 -1.87 -5.22 14.81
N ALA A 177 -1.14 -6.34 14.88
CA ALA A 177 -1.18 -7.38 13.86
C ALA A 177 -2.57 -8.03 13.73
N LEU A 178 -3.32 -8.19 14.83
CA LEU A 178 -4.68 -8.72 14.82
C LEU A 178 -5.64 -7.76 14.11
N ILE A 179 -5.64 -6.49 14.49
CA ILE A 179 -6.50 -5.45 13.89
C ILE A 179 -6.18 -5.31 12.39
N ASN A 180 -4.89 -5.25 12.06
CA ASN A 180 -4.43 -5.16 10.68
C ASN A 180 -4.84 -6.38 9.85
N SER A 181 -4.69 -7.59 10.39
CA SER A 181 -5.09 -8.83 9.70
C SER A 181 -6.59 -8.90 9.46
N ALA A 182 -7.40 -8.48 10.42
CA ALA A 182 -8.85 -8.40 10.26
C ALA A 182 -9.25 -7.37 9.21
N GLY A 183 -8.63 -6.19 9.23
CA GLY A 183 -8.85 -5.14 8.22
C GLY A 183 -8.53 -5.61 6.81
N VAL A 184 -7.37 -6.21 6.61
CA VAL A 184 -6.94 -6.76 5.31
C VAL A 184 -7.85 -7.89 4.83
N PHE A 185 -8.29 -8.77 5.72
CA PHE A 185 -9.24 -9.82 5.35
C PHE A 185 -10.55 -9.24 4.81
N ILE A 186 -11.10 -8.21 5.47
CA ILE A 186 -12.30 -7.50 5.02
C ILE A 186 -12.03 -6.77 3.70
N GLU A 187 -10.90 -6.09 3.57
CA GLU A 187 -10.49 -5.38 2.35
C GLU A 187 -10.41 -6.32 1.14
N LEU A 188 -9.77 -7.49 1.29
CA LEU A 188 -9.66 -8.46 0.21
C LEU A 188 -11.02 -9.02 -0.23
N ILE A 189 -11.92 -9.30 0.70
CA ILE A 189 -13.29 -9.71 0.38
C ILE A 189 -14.02 -8.60 -0.37
N ALA A 190 -13.97 -7.37 0.14
CA ALA A 190 -14.62 -6.22 -0.48
C ALA A 190 -14.06 -5.97 -1.88
N ALA A 191 -12.73 -6.05 -2.08
CA ALA A 191 -12.09 -5.88 -3.36
C ALA A 191 -12.52 -6.94 -4.38
N CYS A 192 -12.60 -8.21 -3.96
CA CYS A 192 -13.11 -9.28 -4.83
C CYS A 192 -14.59 -9.07 -5.19
N LEU A 193 -15.43 -8.69 -4.22
CA LEU A 193 -16.85 -8.40 -4.48
C LEU A 193 -17.02 -7.24 -5.46
N ILE A 194 -16.27 -6.17 -5.31
CA ILE A 194 -16.30 -5.03 -6.23
C ILE A 194 -15.86 -5.45 -7.63
N ALA A 195 -14.78 -6.21 -7.75
CA ALA A 195 -14.33 -6.73 -9.04
C ALA A 195 -15.40 -7.60 -9.72
N ILE A 196 -16.11 -8.45 -8.97
CA ILE A 196 -17.21 -9.28 -9.47
C ILE A 196 -18.39 -8.41 -9.92
N ILE A 197 -18.80 -7.43 -9.09
CA ILE A 197 -19.91 -6.53 -9.44
C ILE A 197 -19.58 -5.75 -10.72
N LEU A 198 -18.37 -5.20 -10.84
CA LEU A 198 -17.93 -4.50 -12.05
C LEU A 198 -17.91 -5.44 -13.27
N ALA A 199 -17.44 -6.68 -13.08
CA ALA A 199 -17.43 -7.69 -14.15
C ALA A 199 -18.83 -8.03 -14.67
N LEU A 200 -19.85 -8.05 -13.79
CA LEU A 200 -21.25 -8.29 -14.18
C LEU A 200 -21.87 -7.10 -14.93
N HIS A 201 -21.30 -5.91 -14.82
CA HIS A 201 -21.79 -4.69 -15.47
C HIS A 201 -20.93 -4.26 -16.68
N VAL A 202 -20.12 -5.15 -17.22
CA VAL A 202 -19.28 -4.88 -18.39
C VAL A 202 -20.16 -4.53 -19.60
N THR A 203 -19.92 -3.36 -20.17
CA THR A 203 -20.62 -2.83 -21.35
C THR A 203 -19.74 -2.74 -22.60
N ARG A 204 -18.42 -2.92 -22.44
CA ARG A 204 -17.43 -2.73 -23.51
C ARG A 204 -16.49 -3.91 -23.62
N GLY A 205 -16.03 -4.17 -24.84
CA GLY A 205 -14.98 -5.16 -25.09
C GLY A 205 -13.57 -4.66 -24.78
N PRO A 206 -12.58 -5.56 -24.72
CA PRO A 206 -11.18 -5.23 -24.34
C PRO A 206 -10.47 -4.30 -25.32
N ALA A 207 -11.01 -4.07 -26.51
CA ALA A 207 -10.48 -3.09 -27.48
C ALA A 207 -10.38 -1.68 -26.90
N VAL A 208 -11.19 -1.36 -25.86
CA VAL A 208 -11.12 -0.08 -25.16
C VAL A 208 -9.76 0.27 -24.61
N PHE A 209 -8.95 -0.71 -24.21
CA PHE A 209 -7.63 -0.51 -23.62
C PHE A 209 -6.57 -0.01 -24.62
N PHE A 210 -6.86 -0.06 -25.90
CA PHE A 210 -5.98 0.48 -26.96
C PHE A 210 -6.38 1.90 -27.38
N SER A 211 -7.44 2.44 -26.80
CA SER A 211 -7.90 3.79 -27.08
C SER A 211 -7.32 4.77 -26.05
N THR A 212 -6.73 5.85 -26.52
CA THR A 212 -6.36 6.99 -25.68
C THR A 212 -7.55 7.90 -25.39
N ASN A 213 -8.65 7.74 -26.14
CA ASN A 213 -9.86 8.57 -26.07
C ASN A 213 -9.60 10.10 -26.18
N GLY A 214 -8.47 10.46 -26.83
CA GLY A 214 -8.03 11.86 -26.98
C GLY A 214 -7.22 12.40 -25.77
N TYR A 215 -7.06 11.59 -24.72
CA TYR A 215 -6.20 11.96 -23.58
C TYR A 215 -4.72 12.00 -23.98
N GLY A 216 -3.96 12.88 -23.34
CA GLY A 216 -2.54 13.07 -23.64
C GLY A 216 -2.25 13.97 -24.86
N ALA A 217 -3.25 14.32 -25.65
CA ALA A 217 -3.09 15.29 -26.73
C ALA A 217 -2.86 16.70 -26.15
N GLY A 218 -1.77 17.34 -26.54
CA GLY A 218 -1.41 18.68 -26.06
C GLY A 218 -0.57 18.72 -24.77
N GLN A 219 -0.25 17.58 -24.18
CA GLN A 219 0.71 17.52 -23.07
C GLN A 219 2.17 17.50 -23.58
N GLY A 220 3.09 18.08 -22.80
CA GLY A 220 4.51 18.02 -23.09
C GLY A 220 5.00 16.56 -23.17
N GLY A 221 5.55 16.16 -24.34
CA GLY A 221 5.92 14.76 -24.59
C GLY A 221 4.81 13.90 -25.21
N GLY A 222 3.65 14.47 -25.57
CA GLY A 222 2.54 13.75 -26.19
C GLY A 222 1.97 12.64 -25.31
N PHE A 223 1.40 11.61 -25.93
CA PHE A 223 0.81 10.47 -25.20
C PHE A 223 1.84 9.72 -24.32
N LEU A 224 3.09 9.61 -24.75
CA LEU A 224 4.12 8.94 -23.95
C LEU A 224 4.38 9.69 -22.63
N GLY A 225 4.46 11.02 -22.67
CA GLY A 225 4.58 11.82 -21.46
C GLY A 225 3.40 11.62 -20.51
N ALA A 226 2.17 11.71 -21.05
CA ALA A 226 0.94 11.44 -20.29
C ALA A 226 0.92 10.03 -19.69
N PHE A 227 1.30 9.02 -20.45
CA PHE A 227 1.37 7.62 -20.01
C PHE A 227 2.38 7.42 -18.86
N LEU A 228 3.57 8.01 -18.96
CA LEU A 228 4.57 7.94 -17.89
C LEU A 228 4.09 8.65 -16.62
N VAL A 229 3.42 9.78 -16.75
CA VAL A 229 2.80 10.46 -15.59
C VAL A 229 1.67 9.58 -15.00
N ALA A 230 0.79 9.05 -15.83
CA ALA A 230 -0.28 8.15 -15.38
C ALA A 230 0.26 6.88 -14.68
N SER A 231 1.44 6.40 -15.07
CA SER A 231 2.08 5.23 -14.46
C SER A 231 2.44 5.43 -12.98
N LEU A 232 2.50 6.66 -12.49
CA LEU A 232 2.67 6.96 -11.07
C LEU A 232 1.50 6.42 -10.24
N ALA A 233 0.28 6.43 -10.77
CA ALA A 233 -0.88 5.81 -10.12
C ALA A 233 -0.66 4.31 -9.90
N SER A 234 -0.24 3.60 -10.95
CA SER A 234 0.06 2.17 -10.88
C SER A 234 1.23 1.88 -9.92
N GLY A 235 2.25 2.74 -9.94
CA GLY A 235 3.42 2.65 -9.05
C GLY A 235 3.05 2.79 -7.59
N TYR A 236 2.16 3.71 -7.27
CA TYR A 236 1.68 3.92 -5.91
C TYR A 236 0.90 2.72 -5.37
N VAL A 237 0.02 2.13 -6.18
CA VAL A 237 -0.77 0.96 -5.75
C VAL A 237 0.07 -0.32 -5.62
N MET A 238 1.25 -0.38 -6.22
CA MET A 238 2.16 -1.54 -6.09
C MET A 238 3.33 -1.27 -5.15
N TYR A 239 3.32 -0.19 -4.38
CA TYR A 239 4.33 0.20 -3.40
C TYR A 239 3.90 -0.22 -1.98
N GLY A 240 4.86 -0.55 -1.10
CA GLY A 240 4.58 -0.81 0.32
C GLY A 240 4.70 -2.28 0.74
N PHE A 241 4.98 -3.19 -0.20
CA PHE A 241 5.21 -4.62 0.08
C PHE A 241 6.40 -4.87 1.02
N ASP A 242 7.32 -3.92 1.12
CA ASP A 242 8.50 -3.93 2.00
C ASP A 242 8.14 -3.88 3.49
N THR A 243 6.93 -3.42 3.83
CA THR A 243 6.43 -3.41 5.21
C THR A 243 6.42 -4.80 5.83
N ALA A 244 6.20 -5.85 5.02
CA ALA A 244 6.32 -7.23 5.48
C ALA A 244 7.73 -7.57 5.99
N SER A 245 8.77 -6.94 5.45
CA SER A 245 10.15 -7.13 5.91
C SER A 245 10.52 -6.25 7.09
N SER A 246 9.87 -5.10 7.25
CA SER A 246 10.12 -4.19 8.37
C SER A 246 9.73 -4.79 9.72
N LEU A 247 8.79 -5.74 9.71
CA LEU A 247 8.36 -6.53 10.88
C LEU A 247 9.13 -7.87 11.01
N GLY A 248 10.28 -7.99 10.35
CA GLY A 248 11.05 -9.25 10.30
C GLY A 248 11.38 -9.83 11.68
N GLU A 249 11.80 -9.01 12.65
CA GLU A 249 12.15 -9.48 13.99
C GLU A 249 10.96 -10.02 14.79
N GLU A 250 9.77 -9.49 14.55
CA GLU A 250 8.53 -9.87 15.23
C GLU A 250 7.81 -11.02 14.51
N THR A 251 8.30 -11.43 13.34
CA THR A 251 7.73 -12.47 12.50
C THR A 251 8.29 -13.84 12.85
N LEU A 252 7.41 -14.85 12.91
CA LEU A 252 7.79 -16.25 13.05
C LEU A 252 8.49 -16.74 11.78
N GLU A 253 9.63 -17.41 11.94
CA GLU A 253 10.48 -17.87 10.83
C GLU A 253 10.73 -16.78 9.76
N PRO A 254 11.26 -15.60 10.13
CA PRO A 254 11.25 -14.43 9.26
C PRO A 254 11.98 -14.65 7.93
N ARG A 255 13.06 -15.45 7.92
CA ARG A 255 13.84 -15.77 6.72
C ARG A 255 13.02 -16.48 5.63
N ARG A 256 11.93 -17.16 6.01
CA ARG A 256 11.01 -17.84 5.08
C ARG A 256 9.72 -17.09 4.89
N THR A 257 9.22 -16.46 5.95
CA THR A 257 7.90 -15.81 5.96
C THR A 257 7.94 -14.46 5.26
N ALA A 258 8.89 -13.59 5.59
CA ALA A 258 8.95 -12.24 5.03
C ALA A 258 9.13 -12.22 3.50
N PRO A 259 10.04 -13.01 2.88
CA PRO A 259 10.14 -13.05 1.42
C PRO A 259 8.85 -13.48 0.73
N LYS A 260 8.16 -14.51 1.27
CA LYS A 260 6.89 -14.98 0.71
C LYS A 260 5.78 -13.95 0.88
N ALA A 261 5.78 -13.23 1.99
CA ALA A 261 4.80 -12.16 2.25
C ALA A 261 4.97 -11.00 1.26
N ILE A 262 6.20 -10.55 1.01
CA ILE A 262 6.54 -9.53 0.01
C ILE A 262 5.98 -9.92 -1.37
N LEU A 263 6.33 -11.13 -1.85
CA LEU A 263 5.89 -11.59 -3.17
C LEU A 263 4.37 -11.71 -3.26
N ARG A 264 3.73 -12.28 -2.24
CA ARG A 264 2.28 -12.45 -2.20
C ARG A 264 1.55 -11.11 -2.15
N ALA A 265 2.08 -10.12 -1.41
CA ALA A 265 1.46 -8.80 -1.31
C ALA A 265 1.46 -8.09 -2.67
N ILE A 266 2.58 -8.05 -3.37
CA ILE A 266 2.65 -7.40 -4.69
C ILE A 266 1.80 -8.13 -5.74
N LEU A 267 1.79 -9.47 -5.74
CA LEU A 267 0.97 -10.25 -6.67
C LEU A 267 -0.53 -10.11 -6.37
N ALA A 268 -0.93 -10.10 -5.11
CA ALA A 268 -2.32 -9.85 -4.71
C ALA A 268 -2.78 -8.46 -5.19
N SER A 269 -1.97 -7.43 -4.99
CA SER A 269 -2.24 -6.07 -5.46
C SER A 269 -2.36 -6.01 -6.98
N PHE A 270 -1.45 -6.66 -7.70
CA PHE A 270 -1.49 -6.70 -9.15
C PHE A 270 -2.76 -7.38 -9.67
N VAL A 271 -3.10 -8.55 -9.15
CA VAL A 271 -4.24 -9.35 -9.64
C VAL A 271 -5.56 -8.68 -9.26
N ILE A 272 -5.74 -8.33 -7.99
CA ILE A 272 -7.03 -7.80 -7.51
C ILE A 272 -7.21 -6.36 -7.98
N GLY A 273 -6.22 -5.50 -7.81
CA GLY A 273 -6.27 -4.11 -8.27
C GLY A 273 -6.38 -4.02 -9.80
N GLY A 274 -5.65 -4.88 -10.52
CA GLY A 274 -5.75 -4.99 -11.98
C GLY A 274 -7.12 -5.44 -12.45
N ALA A 275 -7.75 -6.41 -11.78
CA ALA A 275 -9.11 -6.84 -12.08
C ALA A 275 -10.13 -5.70 -11.87
N ILE A 276 -10.01 -4.97 -10.77
CA ILE A 276 -10.86 -3.79 -10.52
C ILE A 276 -10.67 -2.76 -11.62
N LEU A 277 -9.43 -2.43 -11.97
CA LEU A 277 -9.10 -1.45 -13.00
C LEU A 277 -9.65 -1.84 -14.38
N VAL A 278 -9.44 -3.09 -14.79
CA VAL A 278 -9.95 -3.65 -16.05
C VAL A 278 -11.47 -3.52 -16.10
N PHE A 279 -12.16 -4.04 -15.11
CA PHE A 279 -13.61 -4.05 -15.10
C PHE A 279 -14.21 -2.66 -14.88
N ALA A 280 -13.56 -1.76 -14.14
CA ALA A 280 -14.00 -0.37 -14.01
C ALA A 280 -13.99 0.36 -15.36
N ILE A 281 -12.93 0.20 -16.15
CA ILE A 281 -12.86 0.79 -17.50
C ILE A 281 -13.88 0.17 -18.44
N MET A 282 -14.10 -1.16 -18.37
CA MET A 282 -15.04 -1.86 -19.23
C MET A 282 -16.51 -1.64 -18.86
N SER A 283 -16.81 -1.33 -17.60
CA SER A 283 -18.18 -1.10 -17.12
C SER A 283 -18.61 0.36 -17.21
N ALA A 284 -17.68 1.30 -17.43
CA ALA A 284 -18.00 2.73 -17.49
C ALA A 284 -18.97 3.06 -18.63
N PRO A 285 -20.15 3.64 -18.35
CA PRO A 285 -21.16 3.93 -19.42
C PRO A 285 -20.65 4.93 -20.45
N ASN A 286 -19.91 5.94 -20.01
CA ASN A 286 -19.38 7.00 -20.88
C ASN A 286 -17.95 7.36 -20.45
N LEU A 287 -16.96 6.96 -21.24
CA LEU A 287 -15.54 7.23 -20.97
C LEU A 287 -15.13 8.71 -21.12
N LYS A 288 -16.02 9.55 -21.66
CA LYS A 288 -15.81 11.00 -21.79
C LYS A 288 -16.51 11.79 -20.69
N ASP A 289 -17.12 11.11 -19.73
CA ASP A 289 -17.77 11.78 -18.62
C ASP A 289 -16.69 12.47 -17.76
N PRO A 290 -16.79 13.80 -17.55
CA PRO A 290 -15.84 14.52 -16.73
C PRO A 290 -15.68 13.95 -15.31
N GLN A 291 -16.72 13.30 -14.78
CA GLN A 291 -16.69 12.71 -13.45
C GLN A 291 -15.81 11.45 -13.34
N ILE A 292 -15.45 10.83 -14.47
CA ILE A 292 -14.54 9.65 -14.45
C ILE A 292 -13.08 10.08 -14.32
N GLY A 293 -12.75 11.26 -14.81
CA GLY A 293 -11.40 11.81 -14.78
C GLY A 293 -11.21 13.02 -13.84
N SER A 294 -12.15 13.23 -12.91
CA SER A 294 -12.13 14.38 -11.99
C SER A 294 -12.23 13.94 -10.51
#